data_dab48d001b6145d3a05b7095f41bd5f5
#
_entry.id   dab48d001b6145d3a05b7095f41bd5f5
#
_cell.length_a   1.000
_cell.length_b   1.000
_cell.length_c   1.000
_cell.angle_alpha   90.00
_cell.angle_beta   90.00
_cell.angle_gamma   90.00
#
_symmetry.space_group_name_H-M   'P 1'
#
loop_
_entity.id
_entity.type
_entity.pdbx_description
1 polymer ?
#
loop_
_entity_poly.entity_id
_entity_poly.type
_entity_poly.pdbx_seq_one_letter_code
_entity_poly.pdbx_strand_id
1 'polypeptide(L)'
;RIADTALTLWQNECAESYCCFEHFMIESRRGAGWHQFSGLSSPIVQWFSAYYRPGTLTTGFDTFVRHTDWAPDNSALNATLDFTAAGRSTVLAVLQPGSKAVTASVPCTVTTRHDGLLELTFALDAPCTVTISIHP
;
A
#
# COMPACT_ATOMS: atom_id res chain seq x y z
N ARG A 1 -10.15 4.97 1.82
CA ARG A 1 -11.02 5.88 2.61
C ARG A 1 -10.55 6.03 4.06
N ILE A 2 -10.41 4.93 4.85
CA ILE A 2 -9.93 5.04 6.25
C ILE A 2 -8.50 5.60 6.29
N ALA A 3 -7.60 5.06 5.48
CA ALA A 3 -6.21 5.51 5.40
C ALA A 3 -6.11 6.99 4.99
N ASP A 4 -6.88 7.42 3.98
CA ASP A 4 -6.89 8.82 3.52
C ASP A 4 -7.38 9.76 4.61
N THR A 5 -8.46 9.37 5.32
CA THR A 5 -8.98 10.17 6.44
C THR A 5 -7.95 10.29 7.56
N ALA A 6 -7.32 9.17 7.96
CA ALA A 6 -6.30 9.16 9.00
C ALA A 6 -5.08 10.00 8.62
N LEU A 7 -4.62 9.91 7.37
CA LEU A 7 -3.52 10.73 6.86
C LEU A 7 -3.86 12.22 6.89
N THR A 8 -5.06 12.59 6.44
CA THR A 8 -5.52 14.00 6.43
C THR A 8 -5.57 14.57 7.84
N LEU A 9 -6.14 13.84 8.79
CA LEU A 9 -6.21 14.27 10.20
C LEU A 9 -4.82 14.45 10.80
N TRP A 10 -3.93 13.48 10.55
CA TRP A 10 -2.56 13.51 11.04
C TRP A 10 -1.75 14.68 10.45
N GLN A 11 -1.86 14.91 9.13
CA GLN A 11 -1.18 16.02 8.46
C GLN A 11 -1.66 17.37 8.97
N ASN A 12 -2.98 17.57 9.13
CA ASN A 12 -3.54 18.82 9.63
C ASN A 12 -3.07 19.10 11.06
N GLU A 13 -3.12 18.08 11.94
CA GLU A 13 -2.67 18.26 13.33
C GLU A 13 -1.16 18.54 13.41
N CYS A 14 -0.34 17.82 12.66
CA CYS A 14 1.11 18.06 12.62
C CYS A 14 1.44 19.45 12.07
N ALA A 15 0.70 19.94 11.08
CA ALA A 15 0.92 21.27 10.50
C ALA A 15 0.59 22.40 11.48
N GLU A 16 -0.41 22.21 12.35
CA GLU A 16 -0.83 23.21 13.31
C GLU A 16 -0.07 23.16 14.64
N SER A 17 0.13 21.95 15.19
CA SER A 17 0.66 21.78 16.55
C SER A 17 2.12 21.32 16.57
N TYR A 18 2.69 20.91 15.42
CA TYR A 18 4.00 20.27 15.31
C TYR A 18 4.13 19.02 16.21
N CYS A 19 3.01 18.38 16.50
CA CYS A 19 2.90 17.25 17.42
C CYS A 19 2.22 16.05 16.77
N CYS A 20 2.64 14.84 17.21
CA CYS A 20 1.92 13.61 16.99
C CYS A 20 1.23 13.20 18.28
N PHE A 21 0.00 12.76 18.21
CA PHE A 21 -0.82 12.38 19.35
C PHE A 21 -1.12 10.89 19.35
N GLU A 22 -1.54 10.37 20.51
CA GLU A 22 -1.91 8.97 20.68
C GLU A 22 -3.16 8.59 19.88
N HIS A 23 -4.13 9.48 19.79
CA HIS A 23 -5.39 9.30 19.06
C HIS A 23 -5.99 10.63 18.61
N PHE A 24 -7.08 10.56 17.85
CA PHE A 24 -7.87 11.71 17.45
C PHE A 24 -9.28 11.63 18.03
N MET A 25 -9.79 12.75 18.52
CA MET A 25 -11.18 12.89 18.96
C MET A 25 -12.09 12.95 17.74
N ILE A 26 -13.18 12.19 17.77
CA ILE A 26 -14.13 12.10 16.64
C ILE A 26 -14.80 13.46 16.41
N GLU A 27 -15.22 14.12 17.50
CA GLU A 27 -15.98 15.36 17.45
C GLU A 27 -15.16 16.55 16.96
N SER A 28 -13.98 16.75 17.56
CA SER A 28 -13.12 17.89 17.24
C SER A 28 -12.18 17.67 16.09
N ARG A 29 -11.92 16.39 15.75
CA ARG A 29 -10.88 15.95 14.80
C ARG A 29 -9.48 16.40 15.19
N ARG A 30 -9.27 16.74 16.46
CA ARG A 30 -7.98 17.16 17.01
C ARG A 30 -7.27 16.01 17.70
N GLY A 31 -5.95 16.08 17.73
CA GLY A 31 -5.13 15.14 18.46
C GLY A 31 -5.39 15.22 19.97
N ALA A 32 -5.32 14.08 20.65
CA ALA A 32 -5.50 13.94 22.09
C ALA A 32 -4.65 12.80 22.64
N GLY A 33 -4.55 12.73 23.95
CA GLY A 33 -3.69 11.77 24.64
C GLY A 33 -2.25 12.28 24.76
N TRP A 34 -1.30 11.37 24.69
CA TRP A 34 0.11 11.72 24.86
C TRP A 34 0.66 12.47 23.64
N HIS A 35 1.39 13.54 23.92
CA HIS A 35 2.08 14.32 22.92
C HIS A 35 3.32 13.58 22.42
N GLN A 36 3.67 13.78 21.15
CA GLN A 36 4.82 13.17 20.50
C GLN A 36 4.79 11.63 20.51
N PHE A 37 3.59 11.05 20.46
CA PHE A 37 3.40 9.61 20.48
C PHE A 37 3.54 9.02 19.07
N SER A 38 4.62 8.27 18.84
CA SER A 38 4.92 7.71 17.53
C SER A 38 4.04 6.52 17.12
N GLY A 39 3.33 5.91 18.07
CA GLY A 39 2.53 4.71 17.83
C GLY A 39 1.42 4.89 16.79
N LEU A 40 0.78 6.07 16.75
CA LEU A 40 -0.20 6.40 15.72
C LEU A 40 0.47 6.81 14.39
N SER A 41 1.62 7.47 14.47
CA SER A 41 2.33 7.95 13.27
C SER A 41 2.87 6.81 12.41
N SER A 42 3.38 5.74 13.02
CA SER A 42 3.96 4.61 12.30
C SER A 42 2.99 3.94 11.33
N PRO A 43 1.77 3.52 11.72
CA PRO A 43 0.81 2.96 10.77
C PRO A 43 0.36 3.98 9.71
N ILE A 44 0.24 5.28 10.04
CA ILE A 44 -0.14 6.31 9.06
C ILE A 44 0.95 6.47 7.99
N VAL A 45 2.23 6.50 8.37
CA VAL A 45 3.35 6.56 7.43
C VAL A 45 3.41 5.29 6.57
N GLN A 46 3.14 4.12 7.14
CA GLN A 46 3.06 2.87 6.38
C GLN A 46 1.89 2.89 5.38
N TRP A 47 0.72 3.38 5.77
CA TRP A 47 -0.42 3.54 4.86
C TRP A 47 -0.12 4.53 3.74
N PHE A 48 0.54 5.66 4.08
CA PHE A 48 0.99 6.60 3.06
C PHE A 48 1.92 5.92 2.05
N SER A 49 2.93 5.18 2.52
CA SER A 49 3.85 4.46 1.63
C SER A 49 3.12 3.43 0.77
N ALA A 50 2.21 2.65 1.36
CA ALA A 50 1.44 1.63 0.66
C ALA A 50 0.51 2.18 -0.43
N TYR A 51 0.10 3.45 -0.33
CA TYR A 51 -0.87 4.06 -1.25
C TYR A 51 -0.27 5.13 -2.17
N TYR A 52 0.83 5.78 -1.77
CA TYR A 52 1.30 6.98 -2.48
C TYR A 52 2.79 6.99 -2.82
N ARG A 53 3.61 6.12 -2.21
CA ARG A 53 5.06 6.14 -2.44
C ARG A 53 5.45 5.25 -3.61
N PRO A 54 5.90 5.77 -4.76
CA PRO A 54 6.43 4.95 -5.86
C PRO A 54 7.58 4.06 -5.40
N GLY A 55 7.64 2.84 -5.93
CA GLY A 55 8.60 1.82 -5.52
C GLY A 55 8.15 1.03 -4.29
N THR A 56 6.85 1.04 -3.96
CA THR A 56 6.31 0.27 -2.83
C THR A 56 5.43 -0.87 -3.33
N LEU A 57 5.72 -2.08 -2.82
CA LEU A 57 4.89 -3.28 -2.99
C LEU A 57 4.38 -3.71 -1.62
N THR A 58 3.06 -3.78 -1.45
CA THR A 58 2.41 -4.17 -0.20
C THR A 58 1.59 -5.42 -0.41
N THR A 59 1.79 -6.41 0.45
CA THR A 59 1.11 -7.72 0.41
C THR A 59 0.31 -7.96 1.69
N GLY A 60 -0.61 -8.94 1.64
CA GLY A 60 -1.30 -9.47 2.82
C GLY A 60 -0.43 -10.42 3.64
N PHE A 61 -0.98 -10.89 4.78
CA PHE A 61 -0.26 -11.77 5.70
C PHE A 61 0.11 -13.14 5.11
N ASP A 62 -0.67 -13.64 4.16
CA ASP A 62 -0.47 -14.94 3.51
C ASP A 62 0.36 -14.85 2.22
N THR A 63 1.06 -13.72 2.03
CA THR A 63 1.82 -13.47 0.80
C THR A 63 3.23 -12.99 1.13
N PHE A 64 4.24 -13.74 0.69
CA PHE A 64 5.65 -13.40 0.87
C PHE A 64 6.26 -12.91 -0.44
N VAL A 65 7.01 -11.82 -0.37
CA VAL A 65 7.78 -11.31 -1.50
C VAL A 65 9.11 -12.04 -1.54
N ARG A 66 9.32 -12.88 -2.57
CA ARG A 66 10.61 -13.57 -2.80
C ARG A 66 11.61 -12.68 -3.49
N HIS A 67 11.16 -11.93 -4.48
CA HIS A 67 12.01 -11.10 -5.30
C HIS A 67 11.25 -9.91 -5.84
N THR A 68 11.91 -8.78 -5.94
CA THR A 68 11.45 -7.60 -6.66
C THR A 68 12.60 -7.00 -7.46
N ASP A 69 12.30 -6.61 -8.70
CA ASP A 69 13.17 -5.86 -9.56
C ASP A 69 12.42 -4.64 -10.07
N TRP A 70 12.82 -3.47 -9.59
CA TRP A 70 12.22 -2.18 -9.91
C TRP A 70 13.05 -1.46 -10.95
N ALA A 71 12.39 -0.84 -11.92
CA ALA A 71 13.06 0.17 -12.74
C ALA A 71 13.63 1.28 -11.83
N PRO A 72 14.79 1.89 -12.18
CA PRO A 72 15.41 2.93 -11.35
C PRO A 72 14.54 4.13 -11.03
N ASP A 73 13.58 4.43 -11.91
CA ASP A 73 12.60 5.50 -11.77
C ASP A 73 11.26 5.01 -11.18
N ASN A 74 11.17 3.75 -10.76
CA ASN A 74 9.94 3.10 -10.28
C ASN A 74 8.79 3.08 -11.31
N SER A 75 9.06 3.15 -12.58
CA SER A 75 8.05 3.09 -13.65
C SER A 75 7.59 1.67 -13.96
N ALA A 76 8.40 0.67 -13.62
CA ALA A 76 8.15 -0.75 -13.87
C ALA A 76 8.55 -1.61 -12.65
N LEU A 77 7.93 -2.79 -12.56
CA LEU A 77 8.19 -3.78 -11.51
C LEU A 77 8.12 -5.20 -12.10
N ASN A 78 9.12 -6.03 -11.77
CA ASN A 78 9.00 -7.48 -11.83
C ASN A 78 9.05 -8.03 -10.41
N ALA A 79 8.09 -8.88 -10.03
CA ALA A 79 8.04 -9.47 -8.71
C ALA A 79 7.71 -10.96 -8.76
N THR A 80 8.26 -11.68 -7.77
CA THR A 80 7.90 -13.08 -7.49
C THR A 80 7.33 -13.15 -6.09
N LEU A 81 6.12 -13.67 -5.97
CA LEU A 81 5.34 -13.74 -4.74
C LEU A 81 4.96 -15.18 -4.43
N ASP A 82 5.07 -15.57 -3.16
CA ASP A 82 4.54 -16.83 -2.66
C ASP A 82 3.25 -16.58 -1.91
N PHE A 83 2.18 -17.15 -2.36
CA PHE A 83 0.91 -17.22 -1.66
C PHE A 83 0.85 -18.53 -0.89
N THR A 84 0.67 -18.46 0.43
CA THR A 84 0.72 -19.63 1.33
C THR A 84 -0.66 -20.22 1.62
N ALA A 85 -1.73 -19.55 1.19
CA ALA A 85 -3.10 -20.00 1.38
C ALA A 85 -3.92 -19.89 0.07
N ALA A 86 -4.90 -20.76 -0.06
CA ALA A 86 -5.98 -20.60 -1.04
C ALA A 86 -6.90 -19.44 -0.63
N GLY A 87 -7.61 -18.87 -1.58
CA GLY A 87 -8.58 -17.82 -1.34
C GLY A 87 -8.28 -16.53 -2.13
N ARG A 88 -8.87 -15.44 -1.65
CA ARG A 88 -8.69 -14.12 -2.26
C ARG A 88 -7.53 -13.39 -1.60
N SER A 89 -6.53 -13.05 -2.38
CA SER A 89 -5.39 -12.24 -1.94
C SER A 89 -5.29 -10.97 -2.75
N THR A 90 -4.84 -9.89 -2.10
CA THR A 90 -4.69 -8.58 -2.73
C THR A 90 -3.27 -8.07 -2.53
N VAL A 91 -2.68 -7.56 -3.61
CA VAL A 91 -1.36 -6.93 -3.65
C VAL A 91 -1.53 -5.50 -4.14
N LEU A 92 -0.87 -4.55 -3.48
CA LEU A 92 -0.82 -3.16 -3.91
C LEU A 92 0.57 -2.85 -4.46
N ALA A 93 0.64 -2.27 -5.64
CA ALA A 93 1.88 -1.79 -6.23
C ALA A 93 1.74 -0.29 -6.54
N VAL A 94 2.67 0.51 -6.00
CA VAL A 94 2.73 1.94 -6.29
C VAL A 94 3.91 2.20 -7.23
N LEU A 95 3.59 2.69 -8.41
CA LEU A 95 4.55 3.04 -9.45
C LEU A 95 4.52 4.55 -9.73
N GLN A 96 5.43 5.01 -10.56
CA GLN A 96 5.29 6.34 -11.16
C GLN A 96 3.97 6.45 -11.93
N PRO A 97 3.30 7.62 -11.88
CA PRO A 97 2.08 7.88 -12.63
C PRO A 97 2.15 7.50 -14.11
N GLY A 98 1.00 7.21 -14.70
CA GLY A 98 0.87 6.88 -16.11
C GLY A 98 0.23 5.51 -16.36
N SER A 99 -0.11 5.24 -17.60
CA SER A 99 -0.71 3.98 -18.02
C SER A 99 0.23 2.81 -17.75
N LYS A 100 -0.31 1.69 -17.27
CA LYS A 100 0.44 0.47 -16.96
C LYS A 100 -0.21 -0.76 -17.57
N ALA A 101 0.62 -1.59 -18.18
CA ALA A 101 0.26 -2.95 -18.56
C ALA A 101 0.70 -3.92 -17.46
N VAL A 102 -0.17 -4.86 -17.10
CA VAL A 102 0.10 -5.87 -16.07
C VAL A 102 -0.03 -7.25 -16.67
N THR A 103 0.99 -8.09 -16.45
CA THR A 103 0.94 -9.52 -16.72
C THR A 103 1.26 -10.30 -15.45
N ALA A 104 0.59 -11.43 -15.26
CA ALA A 104 0.85 -12.32 -14.14
C ALA A 104 0.79 -13.78 -14.61
N SER A 105 1.52 -14.67 -13.93
CA SER A 105 1.54 -16.10 -14.25
C SER A 105 0.24 -16.84 -13.93
N VAL A 106 -0.64 -16.20 -13.12
CA VAL A 106 -2.01 -16.65 -12.85
C VAL A 106 -2.99 -15.49 -13.09
N PRO A 107 -4.26 -15.78 -13.40
CA PRO A 107 -5.25 -14.71 -13.61
C PRO A 107 -5.39 -13.80 -12.39
N CYS A 108 -5.41 -12.49 -12.62
CA CYS A 108 -5.71 -11.50 -11.59
C CYS A 108 -6.62 -10.39 -12.14
N THR A 109 -7.37 -9.79 -11.24
CA THR A 109 -8.11 -8.55 -11.53
C THR A 109 -7.23 -7.36 -11.16
N VAL A 110 -7.03 -6.45 -12.11
CA VAL A 110 -6.27 -5.22 -11.90
C VAL A 110 -7.24 -4.05 -11.77
N THR A 111 -7.10 -3.29 -10.70
CA THR A 111 -7.87 -2.06 -10.46
C THR A 111 -6.92 -0.90 -10.21
N THR A 112 -7.02 0.15 -11.00
CA THR A 112 -6.33 1.42 -10.73
C THR A 112 -7.12 2.20 -9.67
N ARG A 113 -6.55 2.41 -8.48
CA ARG A 113 -7.19 3.12 -7.37
C ARG A 113 -7.02 4.63 -7.47
N HIS A 114 -5.85 5.05 -7.86
CA HIS A 114 -5.50 6.40 -8.30
C HIS A 114 -4.27 6.30 -9.21
N ASP A 115 -3.85 7.40 -9.80
CA ASP A 115 -2.71 7.41 -10.70
C ASP A 115 -1.43 6.92 -9.98
N GLY A 116 -0.84 5.87 -10.51
CA GLY A 116 0.31 5.16 -9.94
C GLY A 116 -0.02 4.03 -8.96
N LEU A 117 -1.22 3.92 -8.38
CA LEU A 117 -1.58 2.81 -7.49
C LEU A 117 -2.40 1.74 -8.20
N LEU A 118 -1.84 0.55 -8.32
CA LEU A 118 -2.51 -0.63 -8.81
C LEU A 118 -2.85 -1.59 -7.67
N GLU A 119 -4.07 -2.07 -7.66
CA GLU A 119 -4.53 -3.17 -6.84
C GLU A 119 -4.69 -4.42 -7.71
N LEU A 120 -3.91 -5.46 -7.40
CA LEU A 120 -3.97 -6.75 -8.06
C LEU A 120 -4.68 -7.74 -7.13
N THR A 121 -5.82 -8.26 -7.55
CA THR A 121 -6.58 -9.25 -6.79
C THR A 121 -6.49 -10.61 -7.46
N PHE A 122 -6.05 -11.60 -6.71
CA PHE A 122 -5.92 -13.00 -7.10
C PHE A 122 -7.00 -13.83 -6.42
N ALA A 123 -7.57 -14.79 -7.17
CA ALA A 123 -8.41 -15.85 -6.61
C ALA A 123 -7.64 -17.16 -6.80
N LEU A 124 -7.18 -17.75 -5.72
CA LEU A 124 -6.25 -18.88 -5.72
C LEU A 124 -6.92 -20.13 -5.18
N ASP A 125 -6.84 -21.24 -5.89
CA ASP A 125 -7.40 -22.53 -5.47
C ASP A 125 -6.48 -23.27 -4.49
N ALA A 126 -5.18 -22.94 -4.49
CA ALA A 126 -4.15 -23.55 -3.66
C ALA A 126 -2.98 -22.59 -3.44
N PRO A 127 -2.11 -22.83 -2.43
CA PRO A 127 -0.82 -22.16 -2.31
C PRO A 127 -0.01 -22.27 -3.61
N CYS A 128 0.57 -21.15 -4.05
CA CYS A 128 1.35 -21.12 -5.30
C CYS A 128 2.34 -19.96 -5.34
N THR A 129 3.33 -20.08 -6.21
CA THR A 129 4.23 -18.99 -6.55
C THR A 129 3.73 -18.26 -7.79
N VAL A 130 3.64 -16.96 -7.74
CA VAL A 130 3.16 -16.10 -8.83
C VAL A 130 4.25 -15.11 -9.23
N THR A 131 4.47 -14.96 -10.52
CA THR A 131 5.27 -13.87 -11.07
C THR A 131 4.36 -12.78 -11.60
N ILE A 132 4.73 -11.52 -11.36
CA ILE A 132 4.02 -10.32 -11.80
C ILE A 132 5.01 -9.46 -12.58
N SER A 133 4.56 -8.89 -13.68
CA SER A 133 5.32 -7.91 -14.46
C SER A 133 4.41 -6.71 -14.77
N ILE A 134 4.87 -5.50 -14.41
CA ILE A 134 4.16 -4.25 -14.61
C ILE A 134 5.07 -3.30 -15.39
N HIS A 135 4.56 -2.80 -16.51
CA HIS A 135 5.31 -1.91 -17.41
C HIS A 135 4.48 -0.67 -17.80
N PRO A 136 5.15 0.41 -18.24
CA PRO A 136 4.49 1.55 -18.90
C PRO A 136 3.66 1.14 -20.11
#